data_20f29701272a239b2d844d1a3283ea7a
#
_entry.id   20f29701272a239b2d844d1a3283ea7a
#
_cell.length_a   1.000
_cell.length_b   1.000
_cell.length_c   1.000
_cell.angle_alpha   90.00
_cell.angle_beta   90.00
_cell.angle_gamma   90.00
#
_symmetry.space_group_name_H-M   'P 1'
#
loop_
_entity.id
_entity.type
_entity.pdbx_description
1 polymer ?
#
loop_
_entity_poly.entity_id
_entity_poly.type
_entity_poly.pdbx_seq_one_letter_code
_entity_poly.pdbx_strand_id
1 'polypeptide(L)'
;MNLNHLYYFRALAKEEHYTRTADMLSITQPSLSHAISCLESELGVKLFEKQGRNAKLTKYGALFLRYVEQSLDMLDEGKRVVTETSGTSGGFIDMGYIFTLGSHFIPNLIKGYLEEKGKNHIHFSFGQGTTKKIVEELKDGKYDLAFSSYVEGEDELEFIPVGQEELVLITPKDHPLAQKEEINLLDTIEYDYVYFTKNSGLRPVIDSCFSRIKRQPTIAYEGEE
;
A
#
# COMPACT_ATOMS: atom_id res chain seq x y z
N MET A 1 18.61 20.84 8.81
CA MET A 1 17.25 21.38 9.09
C MET A 1 16.69 20.69 10.33
N ASN A 2 16.16 21.45 11.30
CA ASN A 2 15.61 20.90 12.55
C ASN A 2 14.08 20.98 12.50
N LEU A 3 13.38 19.90 12.86
CA LEU A 3 11.92 19.82 12.81
C LEU A 3 11.26 20.92 13.67
N ASN A 4 11.79 21.21 14.87
CA ASN A 4 11.29 22.29 15.71
C ASN A 4 11.40 23.65 15.04
N HIS A 5 12.46 23.89 14.27
CA HIS A 5 12.59 25.14 13.52
C HIS A 5 11.48 25.31 12.47
N LEU A 6 11.01 24.21 11.86
CA LEU A 6 9.89 24.21 10.91
C LEU A 6 8.57 24.54 11.63
N TYR A 7 8.32 23.95 12.80
CA TYR A 7 7.15 24.31 13.62
C TYR A 7 7.19 25.79 14.03
N TYR A 8 8.34 26.30 14.44
CA TYR A 8 8.51 27.72 14.81
C TYR A 8 8.31 28.65 13.62
N PHE A 9 8.81 28.28 12.46
CA PHE A 9 8.60 29.00 11.21
C PHE A 9 7.12 29.07 10.84
N ARG A 10 6.40 27.94 10.87
CA ARG A 10 4.94 27.86 10.63
C ARG A 10 4.17 28.76 11.61
N ALA A 11 4.51 28.70 12.89
CA ALA A 11 3.86 29.51 13.91
C ALA A 11 4.11 31.02 13.72
N LEU A 12 5.36 31.42 13.43
CA LEU A 12 5.70 32.83 13.18
C LEU A 12 5.03 33.35 11.89
N ALA A 13 4.93 32.52 10.87
CA ALA A 13 4.25 32.86 9.61
C ALA A 13 2.76 33.20 9.84
N LYS A 14 2.12 32.53 10.80
CA LYS A 14 0.72 32.75 11.16
C LYS A 14 0.52 33.95 12.04
N GLU A 15 1.39 34.14 13.05
CA GLU A 15 1.26 35.23 14.05
C GLU A 15 1.88 36.57 13.60
N GLU A 16 2.80 36.53 12.66
CA GLU A 16 3.54 37.67 12.12
C GLU A 16 4.24 38.52 13.19
N HIS A 17 4.43 38.01 14.43
CA HIS A 17 4.99 38.78 15.55
C HIS A 17 5.87 37.93 16.47
N TYR A 18 7.20 38.16 16.44
CA TYR A 18 8.19 37.37 17.17
C TYR A 18 7.88 37.15 18.65
N THR A 19 7.55 38.22 19.41
CA THR A 19 7.32 38.08 20.84
C THR A 19 6.08 37.24 21.13
N ARG A 20 4.96 37.51 20.47
CA ARG A 20 3.72 36.73 20.64
C ARG A 20 3.89 35.26 20.25
N THR A 21 4.59 35.03 19.16
CA THR A 21 4.90 33.64 18.72
C THR A 21 5.76 32.93 19.75
N ALA A 22 6.78 33.61 20.31
CA ALA A 22 7.64 33.02 21.32
C ALA A 22 6.88 32.67 22.59
N ASP A 23 6.00 33.59 23.06
CA ASP A 23 5.13 33.38 24.22
C ASP A 23 4.19 32.18 23.99
N MET A 24 3.53 32.12 22.83
CA MET A 24 2.65 31.03 22.45
C MET A 24 3.38 29.64 22.40
N LEU A 25 4.63 29.64 21.94
CA LEU A 25 5.46 28.43 21.87
C LEU A 25 6.17 28.11 23.20
N SER A 26 6.00 28.96 24.26
CA SER A 26 6.68 28.81 25.55
C SER A 26 8.21 28.81 25.42
N ILE A 27 8.76 29.61 24.51
CA ILE A 27 10.20 29.82 24.32
C ILE A 27 10.58 31.29 24.41
N THR A 28 11.88 31.57 24.46
CA THR A 28 12.33 32.96 24.42
C THR A 28 12.35 33.53 23.00
N GLN A 29 12.10 34.82 22.86
CA GLN A 29 12.15 35.48 21.55
C GLN A 29 13.54 35.37 20.88
N PRO A 30 14.69 35.45 21.59
CA PRO A 30 16.01 35.17 21.00
C PRO A 30 16.12 33.73 20.43
N SER A 31 15.56 32.72 21.13
CA SER A 31 15.57 31.33 20.65
C SER A 31 14.76 31.19 19.36
N LEU A 32 13.57 31.82 19.29
CA LEU A 32 12.79 31.83 18.05
C LEU A 32 13.56 32.52 16.91
N SER A 33 14.15 33.70 17.18
CA SER A 33 14.91 34.44 16.18
C SER A 33 16.12 33.64 15.68
N HIS A 34 16.82 32.94 16.57
CA HIS A 34 17.93 32.08 16.22
C HIS A 34 17.47 30.91 15.31
N ALA A 35 16.38 30.24 15.66
CA ALA A 35 15.82 29.14 14.86
C ALA A 35 15.49 29.57 13.42
N ILE A 36 14.86 30.74 13.27
CA ILE A 36 14.55 31.32 11.95
C ILE A 36 15.83 31.67 11.19
N SER A 37 16.80 32.29 11.86
CA SER A 37 18.08 32.60 11.23
C SER A 37 18.85 31.37 10.76
N CYS A 38 18.76 30.24 11.50
CA CYS A 38 19.33 28.99 11.07
C CYS A 38 18.69 28.46 9.78
N LEU A 39 17.34 28.50 9.68
CA LEU A 39 16.64 28.12 8.46
C LEU A 39 17.01 29.01 7.26
N GLU A 40 17.05 30.33 7.47
CA GLU A 40 17.42 31.29 6.45
C GLU A 40 18.86 31.09 5.96
N SER A 41 19.78 30.81 6.90
CA SER A 41 21.18 30.54 6.57
C SER A 41 21.35 29.24 5.78
N GLU A 42 20.62 28.20 6.13
CA GLU A 42 20.64 26.91 5.44
C GLU A 42 20.07 27.00 4.03
N LEU A 43 18.99 27.78 3.87
CA LEU A 43 18.34 28.00 2.57
C LEU A 43 19.01 29.08 1.71
N GLY A 44 19.89 29.88 2.29
CA GLY A 44 20.57 30.98 1.61
C GLY A 44 19.67 32.16 1.24
N VAL A 45 18.45 32.23 1.79
CA VAL A 45 17.47 33.27 1.49
C VAL A 45 16.76 33.75 2.76
N LYS A 46 16.27 34.99 2.74
CA LYS A 46 15.43 35.50 3.81
C LYS A 46 13.98 34.98 3.65
N LEU A 47 13.44 34.42 4.74
CA LEU A 47 12.07 33.94 4.82
C LEU A 47 11.12 35.01 5.34
N PHE A 48 11.62 35.91 6.21
CA PHE A 48 10.86 37.03 6.73
C PHE A 48 11.55 38.38 6.44
N GLU A 49 10.72 39.40 6.29
CA GLU A 49 11.12 40.79 6.26
C GLU A 49 10.43 41.59 7.37
N LYS A 50 11.09 42.63 7.85
CA LYS A 50 10.57 43.46 8.94
C LYS A 50 9.63 44.52 8.38
N GLN A 51 8.38 44.52 8.85
CA GLN A 51 7.40 45.55 8.54
C GLN A 51 6.93 46.21 9.82
N GLY A 52 7.58 47.30 10.23
CA GLY A 52 7.36 47.94 11.53
C GLY A 52 7.75 47.01 12.68
N ARG A 53 6.78 46.63 13.51
CA ARG A 53 6.94 45.66 14.60
C ARG A 53 6.62 44.23 14.20
N ASN A 54 6.12 44.03 12.99
CA ASN A 54 5.69 42.72 12.48
C ASN A 54 6.78 42.08 11.60
N ALA A 55 6.69 40.77 11.49
CA ALA A 55 7.49 39.92 10.57
C ALA A 55 6.58 39.42 9.46
N LYS A 56 6.79 39.91 8.24
CA LYS A 56 6.05 39.40 7.06
C LYS A 56 6.87 38.42 6.28
N LEU A 57 6.21 37.46 5.71
CA LEU A 57 6.84 36.48 4.78
C LEU A 57 7.35 37.21 3.53
N THR A 58 8.56 36.90 3.14
CA THR A 58 9.04 37.18 1.78
C THR A 58 8.37 36.24 0.77
N LYS A 59 8.54 36.49 -0.53
CA LYS A 59 8.08 35.55 -1.54
C LYS A 59 8.66 34.13 -1.37
N TYR A 60 9.94 34.04 -0.89
CA TYR A 60 10.59 32.76 -0.61
C TYR A 60 10.02 32.12 0.66
N GLY A 61 9.70 32.92 1.68
CA GLY A 61 9.03 32.47 2.88
C GLY A 61 7.64 31.90 2.59
N ALA A 62 6.85 32.61 1.76
CA ALA A 62 5.52 32.12 1.35
C ALA A 62 5.60 30.84 0.52
N LEU A 63 6.57 30.73 -0.38
CA LEU A 63 6.81 29.50 -1.14
C LEU A 63 7.19 28.34 -0.21
N PHE A 64 8.14 28.56 0.68
CA PHE A 64 8.64 27.54 1.60
C PHE A 64 7.55 27.10 2.60
N LEU A 65 6.72 28.03 3.08
CA LEU A 65 5.60 27.73 4.01
C LEU A 65 4.68 26.63 3.46
N ARG A 66 4.32 26.69 2.20
CA ARG A 66 3.44 25.68 1.58
C ARG A 66 3.98 24.26 1.72
N TYR A 67 5.30 24.08 1.48
CA TYR A 67 5.94 22.77 1.64
C TYR A 67 6.10 22.37 3.10
N VAL A 68 6.39 23.33 3.97
CA VAL A 68 6.50 23.10 5.42
C VAL A 68 5.17 22.66 6.01
N GLU A 69 4.07 23.34 5.67
CA GLU A 69 2.72 22.96 6.12
C GLU A 69 2.39 21.53 5.69
N GLN A 70 2.51 21.21 4.41
CA GLN A 70 2.23 19.87 3.90
C GLN A 70 3.09 18.79 4.59
N SER A 71 4.36 19.07 4.82
CA SER A 71 5.27 18.10 5.46
C SER A 71 4.95 17.89 6.94
N LEU A 72 4.66 18.98 7.67
CA LEU A 72 4.30 18.91 9.08
C LEU A 72 2.93 18.24 9.28
N ASP A 73 1.96 18.54 8.43
CA ASP A 73 0.62 17.94 8.50
C ASP A 73 0.70 16.43 8.22
N MET A 74 1.55 16.00 7.28
CA MET A 74 1.78 14.57 7.02
C MET A 74 2.48 13.87 8.19
N LEU A 75 3.44 14.53 8.85
CA LEU A 75 4.07 14.01 10.06
C LEU A 75 3.10 13.92 11.23
N ASP A 76 2.27 14.94 11.43
CA ASP A 76 1.26 14.96 12.48
C ASP A 76 0.20 13.88 12.24
N GLU A 77 -0.21 13.65 11.00
CA GLU A 77 -1.08 12.53 10.60
C GLU A 77 -0.40 11.17 10.89
N GLY A 78 0.86 11.00 10.49
CA GLY A 78 1.61 9.77 10.78
C GLY A 78 1.70 9.49 12.29
N LYS A 79 1.96 10.51 13.10
CA LYS A 79 1.95 10.40 14.57
C LYS A 79 0.57 9.99 15.09
N ARG A 80 -0.50 10.59 14.57
CA ARG A 80 -1.88 10.27 14.96
C ARG A 80 -2.19 8.82 14.65
N VAL A 81 -1.90 8.37 13.42
CA VAL A 81 -2.12 7.00 12.97
C VAL A 81 -1.37 6.01 13.86
N VAL A 82 -0.07 6.23 14.10
CA VAL A 82 0.74 5.35 14.98
C VAL A 82 0.18 5.32 16.40
N THR A 83 -0.23 6.47 16.95
CA THR A 83 -0.75 6.55 18.32
C THR A 83 -2.11 5.86 18.45
N GLU A 84 -2.99 6.03 17.47
CA GLU A 84 -4.32 5.40 17.44
C GLU A 84 -4.21 3.88 17.27
N THR A 85 -3.23 3.41 16.49
CA THR A 85 -3.01 1.98 16.24
C THR A 85 -2.21 1.26 17.33
N SER A 86 -1.36 1.96 18.08
CA SER A 86 -0.61 1.38 19.21
C SER A 86 -1.46 1.20 20.48
N GLY A 87 -2.70 1.69 20.48
CA GLY A 87 -3.64 1.51 21.60
C GLY A 87 -4.25 0.10 21.62
N THR A 88 -4.81 -0.28 22.79
CA THR A 88 -5.43 -1.60 23.05
C THR A 88 -6.65 -1.92 22.16
N SER A 89 -7.11 -1.00 21.32
CA SER A 89 -8.34 -1.11 20.53
C SER A 89 -8.13 -0.92 19.02
N GLY A 90 -6.89 -0.75 18.56
CA GLY A 90 -6.57 -0.55 17.15
C GLY A 90 -5.38 -1.37 16.68
N GLY A 91 -5.15 -1.46 15.40
CA GLY A 91 -4.02 -2.17 14.81
C GLY A 91 -3.86 -1.86 13.32
N PHE A 92 -2.71 -2.25 12.78
CA PHE A 92 -2.45 -2.31 11.35
C PHE A 92 -2.46 -3.77 10.93
N ILE A 93 -3.05 -4.06 9.79
CA ILE A 93 -2.97 -5.35 9.14
C ILE A 93 -2.55 -5.11 7.68
N ASP A 94 -1.31 -5.48 7.39
CA ASP A 94 -0.78 -5.46 6.03
C ASP A 94 -1.11 -6.81 5.37
N MET A 95 -1.94 -6.76 4.32
CA MET A 95 -2.50 -7.96 3.69
C MET A 95 -2.07 -8.06 2.23
N GLY A 96 -1.40 -9.16 1.87
CA GLY A 96 -1.10 -9.51 0.49
C GLY A 96 -2.15 -10.44 -0.10
N TYR A 97 -2.51 -10.30 -1.39
CA TYR A 97 -3.40 -11.27 -2.04
C TYR A 97 -3.20 -11.34 -3.56
N ILE A 98 -3.55 -12.48 -4.14
CA ILE A 98 -3.52 -12.67 -5.59
C ILE A 98 -4.68 -11.94 -6.27
N PHE A 99 -4.48 -11.51 -7.51
CA PHE A 99 -5.41 -10.66 -8.25
C PHE A 99 -6.85 -11.19 -8.28
N THR A 100 -7.02 -12.51 -8.43
CA THR A 100 -8.34 -13.17 -8.52
C THR A 100 -9.21 -12.97 -7.28
N LEU A 101 -8.61 -12.84 -6.11
CA LEU A 101 -9.33 -12.68 -4.84
C LEU A 101 -9.77 -11.23 -4.56
N GLY A 102 -9.22 -10.26 -5.32
CA GLY A 102 -9.46 -8.83 -5.07
C GLY A 102 -10.87 -8.34 -5.40
N SER A 103 -11.58 -9.02 -6.31
CA SER A 103 -12.89 -8.58 -6.78
C SER A 103 -14.03 -8.84 -5.80
N HIS A 104 -14.01 -9.98 -5.10
CA HIS A 104 -15.09 -10.42 -4.23
C HIS A 104 -14.66 -10.95 -2.88
N PHE A 105 -13.65 -11.84 -2.84
CA PHE A 105 -13.27 -12.52 -1.61
C PHE A 105 -12.76 -11.53 -0.56
N ILE A 106 -11.74 -10.75 -0.86
CA ILE A 106 -11.14 -9.81 0.09
C ILE A 106 -12.13 -8.74 0.57
N PRO A 107 -12.89 -8.05 -0.31
CA PRO A 107 -13.89 -7.10 0.15
C PRO A 107 -14.96 -7.70 1.08
N ASN A 108 -15.43 -8.90 0.78
CA ASN A 108 -16.40 -9.59 1.62
C ASN A 108 -15.83 -10.03 2.97
N LEU A 109 -14.60 -10.50 2.99
CA LEU A 109 -13.88 -10.86 4.22
C LEU A 109 -13.76 -9.65 5.15
N ILE A 110 -13.27 -8.52 4.61
CA ILE A 110 -13.12 -7.29 5.40
C ILE A 110 -14.48 -6.78 5.90
N LYS A 111 -15.48 -6.80 5.04
CA LYS A 111 -16.84 -6.41 5.44
C LYS A 111 -17.34 -7.27 6.60
N GLY A 112 -17.25 -8.59 6.49
CA GLY A 112 -17.67 -9.53 7.53
C GLY A 112 -16.91 -9.31 8.85
N TYR A 113 -15.60 -9.09 8.78
CA TYR A 113 -14.77 -8.77 9.93
C TYR A 113 -15.22 -7.48 10.65
N LEU A 114 -15.47 -6.41 9.88
CA LEU A 114 -15.90 -5.12 10.44
C LEU A 114 -17.33 -5.17 11.00
N GLU A 115 -18.20 -6.00 10.45
CA GLU A 115 -19.56 -6.24 10.96
C GLU A 115 -19.52 -7.02 12.29
N GLU A 116 -18.64 -8.01 12.41
CA GLU A 116 -18.51 -8.85 13.63
C GLU A 116 -17.79 -8.13 14.78
N LYS A 117 -16.67 -7.50 14.50
CA LYS A 117 -15.80 -6.88 15.54
C LYS A 117 -16.07 -5.40 15.77
N GLY A 118 -16.96 -4.79 14.99
CA GLY A 118 -17.20 -3.34 14.99
C GLY A 118 -16.12 -2.59 14.23
N LYS A 119 -16.39 -1.29 14.00
CA LYS A 119 -15.40 -0.37 13.38
C LYS A 119 -14.35 0.03 14.40
N ASN A 120 -13.66 -0.94 14.98
CA ASN A 120 -12.48 -0.68 15.77
C ASN A 120 -11.43 -0.06 14.86
N HIS A 121 -10.56 0.78 15.39
CA HIS A 121 -9.54 1.56 14.66
C HIS A 121 -8.46 0.65 14.02
N ILE A 122 -8.90 -0.34 13.24
CA ILE A 122 -8.01 -1.23 12.48
C ILE A 122 -7.87 -0.65 11.07
N HIS A 123 -6.64 -0.42 10.70
CA HIS A 123 -6.27 0.00 9.36
C HIS A 123 -5.78 -1.20 8.56
N PHE A 124 -6.39 -1.41 7.41
CA PHE A 124 -5.96 -2.43 6.46
C PHE A 124 -5.16 -1.77 5.35
N SER A 125 -3.96 -2.30 5.09
CA SER A 125 -3.17 -2.00 3.90
C SER A 125 -3.16 -3.22 2.98
N PHE A 126 -3.17 -3.00 1.68
CA PHE A 126 -3.35 -4.06 0.70
C PHE A 126 -2.27 -4.05 -0.35
N GLY A 127 -1.75 -5.24 -0.67
CA GLY A 127 -0.90 -5.45 -1.82
C GLY A 127 -1.43 -6.56 -2.71
N GLN A 128 -1.30 -6.40 -4.01
CA GLN A 128 -1.69 -7.39 -5.01
C GLN A 128 -0.49 -7.88 -5.82
N GLY A 129 -0.56 -9.15 -6.24
CA GLY A 129 0.48 -9.72 -7.06
C GLY A 129 0.19 -11.16 -7.45
N THR A 130 1.17 -11.78 -8.12
CA THR A 130 1.17 -13.22 -8.35
C THR A 130 1.47 -13.99 -7.07
N THR A 131 1.08 -15.25 -6.99
CA THR A 131 1.35 -16.12 -5.83
C THR A 131 2.82 -16.05 -5.40
N LYS A 132 3.76 -16.16 -6.34
CA LYS A 132 5.19 -16.13 -6.04
C LYS A 132 5.60 -14.82 -5.36
N LYS A 133 5.18 -13.67 -5.92
CA LYS A 133 5.50 -12.35 -5.38
C LYS A 133 4.92 -12.16 -3.98
N ILE A 134 3.65 -12.53 -3.79
CA ILE A 134 2.96 -12.37 -2.49
C ILE A 134 3.62 -13.22 -1.41
N VAL A 135 4.03 -14.45 -1.72
CA VAL A 135 4.74 -15.34 -0.80
C VAL A 135 6.13 -14.79 -0.45
N GLU A 136 6.90 -14.32 -1.43
CA GLU A 136 8.20 -13.67 -1.19
C GLU A 136 8.04 -12.43 -0.29
N GLU A 137 7.11 -11.54 -0.61
CA GLU A 137 6.85 -10.31 0.17
C GLU A 137 6.33 -10.61 1.60
N LEU A 138 5.59 -11.72 1.82
CA LEU A 138 5.19 -12.18 3.15
C LEU A 138 6.40 -12.64 3.97
N LYS A 139 7.31 -13.42 3.37
CA LYS A 139 8.56 -13.87 4.02
C LYS A 139 9.48 -12.71 4.37
N ASP A 140 9.51 -11.67 3.54
CA ASP A 140 10.25 -10.43 3.79
C ASP A 140 9.60 -9.55 4.87
N GLY A 141 8.47 -9.97 5.43
CA GLY A 141 7.76 -9.23 6.49
C GLY A 141 7.02 -7.99 6.01
N LYS A 142 6.74 -7.90 4.71
CA LYS A 142 5.94 -6.81 4.15
C LYS A 142 4.45 -6.94 4.47
N TYR A 143 3.97 -8.16 4.66
CA TYR A 143 2.59 -8.47 5.04
C TYR A 143 2.55 -9.25 6.36
N ASP A 144 1.49 -9.04 7.14
CA ASP A 144 1.19 -9.83 8.33
C ASP A 144 0.52 -11.16 7.96
N LEU A 145 -0.26 -11.15 6.88
CA LEU A 145 -0.92 -12.32 6.31
C LEU A 145 -1.12 -12.18 4.81
N ALA A 146 -1.27 -13.32 4.14
CA ALA A 146 -1.48 -13.33 2.69
C ALA A 146 -2.51 -14.38 2.27
N PHE A 147 -3.21 -14.08 1.16
CA PHE A 147 -4.12 -15.00 0.49
C PHE A 147 -3.58 -15.35 -0.90
N SER A 148 -3.20 -16.58 -1.07
CA SER A 148 -2.57 -17.06 -2.31
C SER A 148 -2.97 -18.52 -2.60
N SER A 149 -2.56 -19.02 -3.76
CA SER A 149 -2.56 -20.46 -4.00
C SER A 149 -1.53 -21.13 -3.09
N TYR A 150 -1.75 -22.42 -2.74
CA TYR A 150 -0.78 -23.21 -2.00
C TYR A 150 0.54 -23.34 -2.79
N VAL A 151 1.66 -23.23 -2.09
CA VAL A 151 3.00 -23.42 -2.64
C VAL A 151 3.68 -24.54 -1.86
N GLU A 152 4.10 -25.58 -2.57
CA GLU A 152 4.83 -26.69 -1.98
C GLU A 152 6.28 -26.31 -1.66
N GLY A 153 6.79 -26.77 -0.51
CA GLY A 153 8.19 -26.53 -0.11
C GLY A 153 8.46 -25.21 0.60
N GLU A 154 7.44 -24.46 0.98
CA GLU A 154 7.56 -23.25 1.80
C GLU A 154 7.40 -23.58 3.29
N ASP A 155 8.42 -24.23 3.88
CA ASP A 155 8.40 -24.74 5.26
C ASP A 155 8.37 -23.61 6.32
N GLU A 156 8.66 -22.37 5.92
CA GLU A 156 8.64 -21.19 6.81
C GLU A 156 7.24 -20.61 6.98
N LEU A 157 6.27 -21.07 6.18
CA LEU A 157 4.90 -20.54 6.15
C LEU A 157 3.88 -21.61 6.55
N GLU A 158 2.88 -21.20 7.30
CA GLU A 158 1.70 -22.01 7.58
C GLU A 158 0.61 -21.68 6.56
N PHE A 159 0.12 -22.68 5.83
CA PHE A 159 -0.98 -22.56 4.87
C PHE A 159 -2.27 -23.09 5.47
N ILE A 160 -3.25 -22.20 5.62
CA ILE A 160 -4.59 -22.53 6.10
C ILE A 160 -5.56 -22.45 4.93
N PRO A 161 -6.20 -23.56 4.49
CA PRO A 161 -7.16 -23.53 3.40
C PRO A 161 -8.43 -22.74 3.81
N VAL A 162 -8.73 -21.69 3.05
CA VAL A 162 -9.87 -20.78 3.32
C VAL A 162 -10.99 -20.90 2.29
N GLY A 163 -10.72 -21.55 1.15
CA GLY A 163 -11.69 -21.72 0.09
C GLY A 163 -11.18 -22.63 -1.02
N GLN A 164 -12.06 -22.95 -1.93
CA GLN A 164 -11.77 -23.73 -3.13
C GLN A 164 -12.42 -23.04 -4.32
N GLU A 165 -11.68 -22.89 -5.41
CA GLU A 165 -12.20 -22.37 -6.67
C GLU A 165 -12.14 -23.42 -7.75
N GLU A 166 -13.12 -23.43 -8.63
CA GLU A 166 -13.18 -24.33 -9.75
C GLU A 166 -12.31 -23.81 -10.89
N LEU A 167 -11.45 -24.68 -11.42
CA LEU A 167 -10.67 -24.37 -12.61
C LEU A 167 -11.50 -24.67 -13.85
N VAL A 168 -11.76 -23.66 -14.67
CA VAL A 168 -12.57 -23.78 -15.88
C VAL A 168 -11.77 -23.45 -17.14
N LEU A 169 -12.13 -24.07 -18.26
CA LEU A 169 -11.64 -23.70 -19.58
C LEU A 169 -12.55 -22.64 -20.20
N ILE A 170 -11.97 -21.52 -20.59
CA ILE A 170 -12.68 -20.43 -21.26
C ILE A 170 -12.36 -20.48 -22.76
N THR A 171 -13.39 -20.37 -23.59
CA THR A 171 -13.29 -20.30 -25.04
C THR A 171 -14.16 -19.16 -25.59
N PRO A 172 -13.86 -18.61 -26.80
CA PRO A 172 -14.80 -17.76 -27.53
C PRO A 172 -16.15 -18.47 -27.74
N LYS A 173 -17.25 -17.72 -27.79
CA LYS A 173 -18.61 -18.28 -27.93
C LYS A 173 -18.80 -19.06 -29.23
N ASP A 174 -18.10 -18.73 -30.28
CA ASP A 174 -18.12 -19.34 -31.59
C ASP A 174 -17.09 -20.46 -31.74
N HIS A 175 -16.33 -20.78 -30.69
CA HIS A 175 -15.36 -21.86 -30.70
C HIS A 175 -16.04 -23.22 -30.77
N PRO A 176 -15.52 -24.21 -31.53
CA PRO A 176 -16.12 -25.54 -31.63
C PRO A 176 -16.36 -26.26 -30.30
N LEU A 177 -15.50 -26.01 -29.32
CA LEU A 177 -15.66 -26.57 -27.96
C LEU A 177 -16.76 -25.91 -27.16
N ALA A 178 -17.14 -24.67 -27.44
CA ALA A 178 -18.18 -23.92 -26.70
C ALA A 178 -19.58 -24.53 -26.85
N GLN A 179 -19.77 -25.40 -27.84
CA GLN A 179 -21.05 -26.08 -28.09
C GLN A 179 -21.19 -27.44 -27.38
N LYS A 180 -20.15 -27.89 -26.69
CA LYS A 180 -20.12 -29.15 -25.97
C LYS A 180 -20.48 -28.92 -24.49
N GLU A 181 -21.35 -29.77 -23.95
CA GLU A 181 -21.71 -29.75 -22.52
C GLU A 181 -20.55 -30.25 -21.63
N GLU A 182 -19.79 -31.23 -22.14
CA GLU A 182 -18.61 -31.78 -21.49
C GLU A 182 -17.45 -31.85 -22.49
N ILE A 183 -16.27 -31.48 -22.01
CA ILE A 183 -15.04 -31.45 -22.80
C ILE A 183 -13.98 -32.31 -22.12
N ASN A 184 -13.45 -33.30 -22.88
CA ASN A 184 -12.26 -34.00 -22.42
C ASN A 184 -11.01 -33.15 -22.68
N LEU A 185 -10.10 -33.08 -21.72
CA LEU A 185 -8.87 -32.30 -21.86
C LEU A 185 -8.04 -32.74 -23.10
N LEU A 186 -8.14 -34.01 -23.54
CA LEU A 186 -7.51 -34.47 -24.75
C LEU A 186 -8.05 -33.82 -26.04
N ASP A 187 -9.34 -33.44 -26.05
CA ASP A 187 -9.98 -32.76 -27.18
C ASP A 187 -9.50 -31.34 -27.37
N THR A 188 -8.82 -30.79 -26.37
CA THR A 188 -8.34 -29.40 -26.37
C THR A 188 -6.92 -29.24 -26.88
N ILE A 189 -6.17 -30.34 -27.06
CA ILE A 189 -4.72 -30.35 -27.44
C ILE A 189 -4.47 -29.76 -28.83
N GLU A 190 -5.46 -29.83 -29.71
CA GLU A 190 -5.34 -29.35 -31.09
C GLU A 190 -5.40 -27.80 -31.18
N TYR A 191 -5.71 -27.15 -30.07
CA TYR A 191 -5.88 -25.68 -30.01
C TYR A 191 -4.73 -25.04 -29.28
N ASP A 192 -4.46 -23.79 -29.66
CA ASP A 192 -3.50 -22.94 -28.98
C ASP A 192 -4.09 -22.37 -27.69
N TYR A 193 -3.27 -22.29 -26.64
CA TYR A 193 -3.65 -21.84 -25.33
C TYR A 193 -3.13 -20.45 -25.01
N VAL A 194 -3.95 -19.65 -24.33
CA VAL A 194 -3.49 -18.59 -23.45
C VAL A 194 -3.29 -19.20 -22.06
N TYR A 195 -2.09 -19.15 -21.57
CA TYR A 195 -1.68 -19.90 -20.38
C TYR A 195 -1.18 -18.98 -19.28
N PHE A 196 -1.08 -19.48 -18.06
CA PHE A 196 -0.49 -18.69 -16.98
C PHE A 196 1.03 -18.70 -17.01
N THR A 197 1.66 -17.58 -16.61
CA THR A 197 3.12 -17.52 -16.45
C THR A 197 3.59 -18.48 -15.34
N LYS A 198 4.89 -18.76 -15.32
CA LYS A 198 5.50 -19.61 -14.27
C LYS A 198 5.45 -19.03 -12.86
N ASN A 199 5.13 -17.73 -12.73
CA ASN A 199 4.99 -17.05 -11.43
C ASN A 199 3.58 -17.20 -10.85
N SER A 200 2.61 -17.68 -11.62
CA SER A 200 1.25 -17.95 -11.17
C SER A 200 1.19 -19.24 -10.34
N GLY A 201 0.47 -19.20 -9.24
CA GLY A 201 0.20 -20.38 -8.42
C GLY A 201 -0.70 -21.42 -9.12
N LEU A 202 -1.44 -21.02 -10.16
CA LEU A 202 -2.26 -21.94 -10.98
C LEU A 202 -1.45 -22.72 -11.99
N ARG A 203 -0.27 -22.23 -12.38
CA ARG A 203 0.57 -22.89 -13.39
C ARG A 203 0.90 -24.35 -13.04
N PRO A 204 1.39 -24.70 -11.85
CA PRO A 204 1.67 -26.08 -11.47
C PRO A 204 0.41 -26.97 -11.48
N VAL A 205 -0.74 -26.43 -11.09
CA VAL A 205 -2.01 -27.14 -11.07
C VAL A 205 -2.41 -27.55 -12.49
N ILE A 206 -2.37 -26.60 -13.43
CA ILE A 206 -2.73 -26.86 -14.83
C ILE A 206 -1.70 -27.79 -15.48
N ASP A 207 -0.40 -27.57 -15.26
CA ASP A 207 0.66 -28.47 -15.76
C ASP A 207 0.44 -29.91 -15.25
N SER A 208 -0.02 -30.10 -14.02
CA SER A 208 -0.34 -31.42 -13.49
C SER A 208 -1.51 -32.09 -14.23
N CYS A 209 -2.53 -31.33 -14.66
CA CYS A 209 -3.64 -31.85 -15.45
C CYS A 209 -3.16 -32.39 -16.80
N PHE A 210 -2.32 -31.65 -17.50
CA PHE A 210 -1.74 -32.08 -18.78
C PHE A 210 -0.75 -33.23 -18.61
N SER A 211 0.02 -33.26 -17.53
CA SER A 211 0.93 -34.38 -17.23
C SER A 211 0.19 -35.70 -17.03
N ARG A 212 -0.99 -35.67 -16.38
CA ARG A 212 -1.82 -36.91 -16.22
C ARG A 212 -2.26 -37.53 -17.53
N ILE A 213 -2.54 -36.70 -18.52
CA ILE A 213 -2.90 -37.21 -19.88
C ILE A 213 -1.68 -37.42 -20.77
N LYS A 214 -0.46 -37.19 -20.24
CA LYS A 214 0.82 -37.35 -20.98
C LYS A 214 0.86 -36.52 -22.27
N ARG A 215 0.32 -35.33 -22.24
CA ARG A 215 0.32 -34.34 -23.32
C ARG A 215 0.77 -32.98 -22.80
N GLN A 216 1.20 -32.13 -23.72
CA GLN A 216 1.49 -30.75 -23.42
C GLN A 216 0.70 -29.83 -24.36
N PRO A 217 0.09 -28.74 -23.86
CA PRO A 217 -0.62 -27.82 -24.74
C PRO A 217 0.36 -26.96 -25.54
N THR A 218 -0.06 -26.53 -26.71
CA THR A 218 0.64 -25.48 -27.46
C THR A 218 0.31 -24.13 -26.81
N ILE A 219 1.30 -23.46 -26.26
CA ILE A 219 1.11 -22.15 -25.58
C ILE A 219 1.40 -21.05 -26.59
N ALA A 220 0.37 -20.30 -26.99
CA ALA A 220 0.51 -19.15 -27.88
C ALA A 220 0.85 -17.88 -27.10
N TYR A 221 0.26 -17.70 -25.91
CA TYR A 221 0.46 -16.54 -25.05
C TYR A 221 0.50 -16.95 -23.59
N GLU A 222 1.25 -16.20 -22.78
CA GLU A 222 1.24 -16.34 -21.32
C GLU A 222 0.80 -15.01 -20.68
N GLY A 223 -0.03 -15.11 -19.63
CA GLY A 223 -0.52 -13.99 -18.83
C GLY A 223 -0.33 -14.25 -17.35
N GLU A 224 -0.38 -13.18 -16.56
CA GLU A 224 -0.42 -13.26 -15.09
C GLU A 224 -1.86 -13.50 -14.62
N GLU A 225 -2.00 -13.86 -13.34
CA GLU A 225 -3.30 -14.03 -12.67
C GLU A 225 -4.13 -12.74 -12.68
#